data_860e547b7819938aa153613c74d38e40
#
_entry.id   860e547b7819938aa153613c74d38e40
#
_cell.length_a   1.000
_cell.length_b   1.000
_cell.length_c   1.000
_cell.angle_alpha   90.00
_cell.angle_beta   90.00
_cell.angle_gamma   90.00
#
_symmetry.space_group_name_H-M   'P 1'
#
loop_
_entity.id
_entity.type
_entity.pdbx_description
1 polymer ?
#
loop_
_entity_poly.entity_id
_entity_poly.type
_entity_poly.pdbx_seq_one_letter_code
_entity_poly.pdbx_strand_id
1 'polypeptide(L)'
;MEKWDAYDAQFNKIEGMSLVRGEKIPDGVYHLVCDVLVKHVDGTYLLMQRDFKKHYGGMWEATAGGAALLGETPFECAKRELLEETGIVATELAEVGRVISAETHAIFFEFLCVTDWNMSAITLQDGETIDYQWVSQKELLAMKKEQLVTERMQQFIDELH
;
A
#
# COMPACT_ATOMS: atom_id res chain seq x y z
N MET A 1 -5.04 11.94 17.74
CA MET A 1 -5.23 12.17 16.31
C MET A 1 -3.96 11.81 15.55
N GLU A 2 -4.12 11.12 14.45
CA GLU A 2 -2.97 10.70 13.63
C GLU A 2 -2.32 11.91 12.96
N LYS A 3 -1.02 12.02 13.11
CA LYS A 3 -0.24 13.10 12.52
C LYS A 3 0.71 12.55 11.46
N TRP A 4 0.98 13.38 10.47
CA TRP A 4 1.82 13.05 9.34
C TRP A 4 2.88 14.11 9.11
N ASP A 5 4.01 13.71 8.57
CA ASP A 5 4.97 14.65 8.01
C ASP A 5 4.42 15.24 6.70
N ALA A 6 4.83 16.46 6.41
CA ALA A 6 4.47 17.14 5.16
C ALA A 6 5.60 17.02 4.14
N TYR A 7 5.25 16.83 2.88
CA TYR A 7 6.19 16.69 1.76
C TYR A 7 5.82 17.66 0.64
N ASP A 8 6.80 18.06 -0.15
CA ASP A 8 6.58 18.83 -1.38
C ASP A 8 6.44 17.91 -2.59
N ALA A 9 6.18 18.49 -3.77
CA ALA A 9 5.99 17.72 -5.01
C ALA A 9 7.27 17.04 -5.53
N GLN A 10 8.42 17.35 -4.97
CA GLN A 10 9.70 16.72 -5.29
C GLN A 10 10.08 15.64 -4.28
N PHE A 11 9.13 15.18 -3.47
CA PHE A 11 9.29 14.14 -2.44
C PHE A 11 10.23 14.55 -1.30
N ASN A 12 10.43 15.83 -1.09
CA ASN A 12 11.24 16.34 0.02
C ASN A 12 10.35 16.69 1.21
N LYS A 13 10.80 16.28 2.39
CA LYS A 13 10.11 16.61 3.62
C LYS A 13 10.19 18.12 3.89
N ILE A 14 9.06 18.72 4.24
CA ILE A 14 8.98 20.14 4.60
C ILE A 14 9.23 20.25 6.11
N GLU A 15 10.37 20.80 6.48
CA GLU A 15 10.75 20.96 7.88
C GLU A 15 9.82 21.92 8.60
N GLY A 16 9.47 21.57 9.85
CA GLY A 16 8.65 22.43 10.71
C GLY A 16 7.15 22.39 10.39
N MET A 17 6.71 21.57 9.44
CA MET A 17 5.30 21.42 9.10
C MET A 17 4.84 19.99 9.41
N SER A 18 3.68 19.86 10.05
CA SER A 18 3.02 18.58 10.24
C SER A 18 1.57 18.69 9.79
N LEU A 19 0.99 17.54 9.41
CA LEU A 19 -0.39 17.44 8.96
C LEU A 19 -1.17 16.58 9.96
N VAL A 20 -2.48 16.81 10.01
CA VAL A 20 -3.39 16.03 10.87
C VAL A 20 -4.41 15.34 9.98
N ARG A 21 -4.58 14.04 10.18
CA ARG A 21 -5.56 13.26 9.42
C ARG A 21 -6.96 13.86 9.56
N GLY A 22 -7.62 14.06 8.41
CA GLY A 22 -8.96 14.63 8.36
C GLY A 22 -9.00 16.14 8.23
N GLU A 23 -7.87 16.84 8.41
CA GLU A 23 -7.79 18.27 8.19
C GLU A 23 -7.40 18.58 6.75
N LYS A 24 -7.76 19.79 6.28
CA LYS A 24 -7.42 20.22 4.93
C LYS A 24 -5.91 20.38 4.76
N ILE A 25 -5.38 19.80 3.71
CA ILE A 25 -3.97 19.92 3.34
C ILE A 25 -3.80 21.08 2.34
N PRO A 26 -2.85 21.99 2.57
CA PRO A 26 -2.62 23.11 1.63
C PRO A 26 -2.20 22.64 0.24
N ASP A 27 -2.47 23.43 -0.79
CA ASP A 27 -2.03 23.16 -2.15
C ASP A 27 -0.50 23.04 -2.20
N GLY A 28 -0.01 22.06 -2.96
CA GLY A 28 1.42 21.81 -3.11
C GLY A 28 2.05 21.07 -1.93
N VAL A 29 1.24 20.70 -0.94
CA VAL A 29 1.67 19.91 0.23
C VAL A 29 1.03 18.53 0.16
N TYR A 30 1.80 17.52 0.52
CA TYR A 30 1.40 16.10 0.42
C TYR A 30 1.76 15.34 1.68
N HIS A 31 1.01 14.26 1.94
CA HIS A 31 1.44 13.27 2.94
C HIS A 31 1.94 12.00 2.25
N LEU A 32 2.74 11.23 2.95
CA LEU A 32 3.35 10.01 2.42
C LEU A 32 2.42 8.81 2.64
N VAL A 33 2.22 8.04 1.58
CA VAL A 33 1.54 6.73 1.63
C VAL A 33 2.49 5.70 1.05
N CYS A 34 2.60 4.54 1.68
CA CYS A 34 3.41 3.45 1.17
C CYS A 34 2.52 2.26 0.84
N ASP A 35 2.71 1.69 -0.34
CA ASP A 35 2.05 0.48 -0.78
C ASP A 35 3.08 -0.62 -1.00
N VAL A 36 2.78 -1.83 -0.57
CA VAL A 36 3.65 -2.99 -0.74
C VAL A 36 2.95 -4.06 -1.56
N LEU A 37 3.49 -4.35 -2.74
CA LEU A 37 3.06 -5.48 -3.54
C LEU A 37 3.85 -6.71 -3.06
N VAL A 38 3.15 -7.77 -2.68
CA VAL A 38 3.76 -8.99 -2.17
C VAL A 38 3.80 -10.06 -3.26
N LYS A 39 5.00 -10.48 -3.62
CA LYS A 39 5.24 -11.56 -4.59
C LYS A 39 5.90 -12.72 -3.89
N HIS A 40 5.28 -13.88 -3.97
CA HIS A 40 5.87 -15.11 -3.45
C HIS A 40 6.97 -15.62 -4.39
N VAL A 41 7.94 -16.34 -3.86
CA VAL A 41 9.02 -16.93 -4.66
C VAL A 41 8.51 -17.92 -5.72
N ASP A 42 7.29 -18.44 -5.57
CA ASP A 42 6.64 -19.29 -6.58
C ASP A 42 6.03 -18.50 -7.75
N GLY A 43 6.08 -17.18 -7.72
CA GLY A 43 5.58 -16.30 -8.78
C GLY A 43 4.16 -15.79 -8.57
N THR A 44 3.49 -16.18 -7.48
CA THR A 44 2.14 -15.68 -7.18
C THR A 44 2.18 -14.39 -6.39
N TYR A 45 1.06 -13.65 -6.42
CA TYR A 45 0.88 -12.38 -5.72
C TYR A 45 -0.22 -12.50 -4.69
N LEU A 46 -0.05 -11.82 -3.56
CA LEU A 46 -1.04 -11.80 -2.49
C LEU A 46 -2.13 -10.78 -2.78
N LEU A 47 -3.38 -11.21 -2.68
CA LEU A 47 -4.53 -10.34 -2.69
C LEU A 47 -5.22 -10.41 -1.34
N MET A 48 -5.61 -9.25 -0.81
CA MET A 48 -6.37 -9.13 0.43
C MET A 48 -7.75 -8.56 0.12
N GLN A 49 -8.80 -9.14 0.67
CA GLN A 49 -10.17 -8.67 0.47
C GLN A 49 -10.57 -7.70 1.58
N ARG A 50 -11.07 -6.53 1.20
CA ARG A 50 -11.51 -5.51 2.16
C ARG A 50 -12.79 -5.94 2.87
N ASP A 51 -12.85 -5.65 4.18
CA ASP A 51 -14.05 -5.85 4.96
C ASP A 51 -15.23 -5.08 4.32
N PHE A 52 -16.41 -5.69 4.30
CA PHE A 52 -17.60 -5.09 3.70
C PHE A 52 -18.02 -3.77 4.35
N LYS A 53 -17.58 -3.50 5.57
CA LYS A 53 -17.86 -2.26 6.31
C LYS A 53 -17.04 -1.09 5.80
N LYS A 54 -15.98 -1.34 5.05
CA LYS A 54 -15.07 -0.29 4.56
C LYS A 54 -15.57 0.29 3.24
N HIS A 55 -15.01 1.46 2.91
CA HIS A 55 -15.13 2.02 1.57
C HIS A 55 -14.52 1.01 0.58
N TYR A 56 -15.20 0.76 -0.52
CA TYR A 56 -14.87 -0.33 -1.47
C TYR A 56 -14.90 -1.72 -0.83
N GLY A 57 -15.79 -1.94 0.14
CA GLY A 57 -15.93 -3.23 0.82
C GLY A 57 -16.17 -4.40 -0.12
N GLY A 58 -15.54 -5.52 0.17
CA GLY A 58 -15.62 -6.73 -0.66
C GLY A 58 -14.67 -6.77 -1.85
N MET A 59 -14.07 -5.63 -2.22
CA MET A 59 -13.09 -5.58 -3.31
C MET A 59 -11.73 -6.08 -2.84
N TRP A 60 -10.89 -6.46 -3.79
CA TRP A 60 -9.56 -7.00 -3.53
C TRP A 60 -8.48 -5.96 -3.72
N GLU A 61 -7.48 -5.98 -2.88
CA GLU A 61 -6.29 -5.14 -2.98
C GLU A 61 -5.07 -6.01 -3.23
N ALA A 62 -4.28 -5.62 -4.23
CA ALA A 62 -3.01 -6.30 -4.54
C ALA A 62 -1.87 -5.79 -3.65
N THR A 63 -2.11 -4.75 -2.87
CA THR A 63 -1.08 -4.20 -1.98
C THR A 63 -1.58 -4.08 -0.54
N ALA A 64 -0.62 -4.17 0.38
CA ALA A 64 -0.78 -3.73 1.75
C ALA A 64 -0.17 -2.33 1.86
N GLY A 65 -0.82 -1.41 2.58
CA GLY A 65 -0.26 -0.07 2.70
C GLY A 65 -1.14 0.89 3.48
N GLY A 66 -0.59 2.06 3.69
CA GLY A 66 -1.27 3.13 4.40
C GLY A 66 -0.39 4.34 4.58
N ALA A 67 -0.91 5.34 5.29
CA ALA A 67 -0.22 6.59 5.53
C ALA A 67 0.94 6.42 6.52
N ALA A 68 2.06 7.05 6.21
CA ALA A 68 3.21 7.10 7.11
C ALA A 68 2.89 8.00 8.30
N LEU A 69 3.26 7.54 9.47
CA LEU A 69 3.10 8.30 10.71
C LEU A 69 4.21 9.35 10.84
N LEU A 70 3.98 10.36 11.67
CA LEU A 70 4.95 11.42 11.93
C LEU A 70 6.30 10.83 12.33
N GLY A 71 7.36 11.22 11.64
CA GLY A 71 8.73 10.75 11.88
C GLY A 71 9.08 9.42 11.25
N GLU A 72 8.13 8.77 10.60
CA GLU A 72 8.33 7.47 9.97
C GLU A 72 8.95 7.62 8.57
N THR A 73 9.98 6.83 8.28
CA THR A 73 10.54 6.78 6.92
C THR A 73 9.63 5.95 6.01
N PRO A 74 9.76 6.09 4.68
CA PRO A 74 8.99 5.24 3.76
C PRO A 74 9.18 3.75 4.00
N PHE A 75 10.41 3.31 4.23
CA PHE A 75 10.72 1.90 4.51
C PHE A 75 10.05 1.43 5.80
N GLU A 76 10.14 2.22 6.87
CA GLU A 76 9.51 1.90 8.16
C GLU A 76 7.99 1.80 8.01
N CYS A 77 7.38 2.74 7.28
CA CYS A 77 5.94 2.73 7.00
C CYS A 77 5.53 1.46 6.25
N ALA A 78 6.23 1.16 5.15
CA ALA A 78 5.94 -0.02 4.34
C ALA A 78 6.02 -1.31 5.17
N LYS A 79 7.07 -1.43 5.96
CA LYS A 79 7.29 -2.61 6.81
C LYS A 79 6.20 -2.77 7.87
N ARG A 80 5.81 -1.66 8.51
CA ARG A 80 4.77 -1.65 9.53
C ARG A 80 3.40 -2.01 8.95
N GLU A 81 3.02 -1.37 7.85
CA GLU A 81 1.73 -1.62 7.20
C GLU A 81 1.62 -3.07 6.71
N LEU A 82 2.68 -3.61 6.14
CA LEU A 82 2.72 -5.00 5.70
C LEU A 82 2.49 -5.96 6.87
N LEU A 83 3.16 -5.71 7.99
CA LEU A 83 3.00 -6.53 9.20
C LEU A 83 1.57 -6.44 9.76
N GLU A 84 1.03 -5.22 9.86
CA GLU A 84 -0.32 -5.00 10.39
C GLU A 84 -1.40 -5.65 9.54
N GLU A 85 -1.31 -5.53 8.22
CA GLU A 85 -2.36 -6.00 7.31
C GLU A 85 -2.27 -7.48 6.95
N THR A 86 -1.06 -8.06 6.96
CA THR A 86 -0.86 -9.44 6.48
C THR A 86 -0.17 -10.37 7.46
N GLY A 87 0.49 -9.81 8.46
CA GLY A 87 1.34 -10.58 9.38
C GLY A 87 2.72 -10.87 8.84
N ILE A 88 3.02 -10.50 7.58
CA ILE A 88 4.32 -10.77 6.97
C ILE A 88 5.39 -9.83 7.54
N VAL A 89 6.51 -10.42 7.96
CA VAL A 89 7.69 -9.65 8.34
C VAL A 89 8.62 -9.58 7.13
N ALA A 90 8.75 -8.39 6.56
CA ALA A 90 9.62 -8.17 5.42
C ALA A 90 11.08 -8.12 5.87
N THR A 91 11.94 -8.90 5.21
CA THR A 91 13.39 -8.82 5.39
C THR A 91 13.98 -7.82 4.41
N GLU A 92 13.41 -7.73 3.21
CA GLU A 92 13.82 -6.80 2.17
C GLU A 92 12.60 -6.21 1.47
N LEU A 93 12.68 -4.93 1.16
CA LEU A 93 11.69 -4.20 0.37
C LEU A 93 12.44 -3.41 -0.69
N ALA A 94 12.06 -3.59 -1.95
CA ALA A 94 12.62 -2.82 -3.06
C ALA A 94 11.64 -1.71 -3.45
N GLU A 95 12.10 -0.46 -3.48
CA GLU A 95 11.30 0.63 -4.00
C GLU A 95 11.26 0.51 -5.53
N VAL A 96 10.06 0.47 -6.11
CA VAL A 96 9.86 0.23 -7.54
C VAL A 96 9.17 1.38 -8.25
N GLY A 97 8.71 2.39 -7.53
CA GLY A 97 8.11 3.57 -8.15
C GLY A 97 7.56 4.57 -7.14
N ARG A 98 7.22 5.74 -7.66
CA ARG A 98 6.58 6.82 -6.90
C ARG A 98 5.48 7.46 -7.75
N VAL A 99 4.38 7.81 -7.10
CA VAL A 99 3.24 8.47 -7.76
C VAL A 99 2.79 9.66 -6.90
N ILE A 100 2.41 10.75 -7.55
CA ILE A 100 1.79 11.90 -6.88
C ILE A 100 0.32 11.94 -7.24
N SER A 101 -0.53 12.15 -6.24
CA SER A 101 -1.94 12.47 -6.43
C SER A 101 -2.23 13.84 -5.84
N ALA A 102 -2.49 14.82 -6.72
CA ALA A 102 -2.90 16.16 -6.29
C ALA A 102 -4.31 16.13 -5.68
N GLU A 103 -5.16 15.24 -6.14
CA GLU A 103 -6.53 15.09 -5.66
C GLU A 103 -6.59 14.67 -4.20
N THR A 104 -5.77 13.70 -3.80
CA THR A 104 -5.75 13.18 -2.42
C THR A 104 -4.65 13.81 -1.58
N HIS A 105 -3.85 14.71 -2.13
CA HIS A 105 -2.67 15.30 -1.46
C HIS A 105 -1.73 14.23 -0.93
N ALA A 106 -1.51 13.17 -1.70
CA ALA A 106 -0.68 12.06 -1.31
C ALA A 106 0.46 11.82 -2.30
N ILE A 107 1.62 11.47 -1.76
CA ILE A 107 2.71 10.88 -2.53
C ILE A 107 2.77 9.41 -2.17
N PHE A 108 2.79 8.54 -3.18
CA PHE A 108 2.79 7.10 -2.99
C PHE A 108 4.18 6.56 -3.30
N PHE A 109 4.75 5.86 -2.33
CA PHE A 109 5.98 5.10 -2.54
C PHE A 109 5.59 3.64 -2.68
N GLU A 110 5.87 3.07 -3.85
CA GLU A 110 5.51 1.70 -4.18
C GLU A 110 6.70 0.78 -3.93
N PHE A 111 6.47 -0.27 -3.15
CA PHE A 111 7.49 -1.26 -2.80
C PHE A 111 7.10 -2.65 -3.30
N LEU A 112 8.09 -3.46 -3.62
CA LEU A 112 7.94 -4.88 -3.90
C LEU A 112 8.58 -5.67 -2.77
N CYS A 113 7.83 -6.60 -2.20
CA CYS A 113 8.31 -7.58 -1.24
C CYS A 113 8.28 -8.96 -1.88
N VAL A 114 9.45 -9.53 -2.18
CA VAL A 114 9.54 -10.92 -2.63
C VAL A 114 9.79 -11.76 -1.38
N THR A 115 8.95 -12.76 -1.15
CA THR A 115 8.96 -13.52 0.10
C THR A 115 8.76 -15.02 -0.13
N ASP A 116 9.32 -15.82 0.76
CA ASP A 116 9.04 -17.24 0.88
C ASP A 116 8.10 -17.54 2.07
N TRP A 117 7.40 -16.52 2.55
CA TRP A 117 6.48 -16.63 3.67
C TRP A 117 5.51 -17.80 3.49
N ASN A 118 5.19 -18.51 4.57
CA ASN A 118 4.21 -19.58 4.51
C ASN A 118 2.88 -19.03 4.00
N MET A 119 2.44 -19.51 2.84
CA MET A 119 1.24 -18.99 2.16
C MET A 119 -0.04 -19.16 2.98
N SER A 120 -0.05 -20.09 3.94
CA SER A 120 -1.18 -20.31 4.84
C SER A 120 -1.10 -19.49 6.13
N ALA A 121 0.00 -18.77 6.34
CA ALA A 121 0.26 -18.02 7.57
C ALA A 121 0.00 -16.52 7.41
N ILE A 122 -1.06 -16.17 6.69
CA ILE A 122 -1.50 -14.78 6.55
C ILE A 122 -2.45 -14.44 7.69
N THR A 123 -2.21 -13.32 8.36
CA THR A 123 -3.07 -12.82 9.42
C THR A 123 -3.98 -11.73 8.86
N LEU A 124 -5.28 -11.92 9.00
CA LEU A 124 -6.25 -10.89 8.62
C LEU A 124 -6.32 -9.83 9.72
N GLN A 125 -6.34 -8.56 9.33
CA GLN A 125 -6.49 -7.45 10.27
C GLN A 125 -7.99 -7.25 10.55
N ASP A 126 -8.39 -7.43 11.81
CA ASP A 126 -9.81 -7.31 12.22
C ASP A 126 -10.39 -5.94 11.86
N GLY A 127 -11.55 -5.95 11.23
CA GLY A 127 -12.24 -4.75 10.77
C GLY A 127 -11.66 -4.17 9.47
N GLU A 128 -10.57 -4.68 8.95
CA GLU A 128 -9.91 -4.19 7.74
C GLU A 128 -10.00 -5.19 6.59
N THR A 129 -9.65 -6.46 6.84
CA THR A 129 -9.62 -7.52 5.82
C THR A 129 -10.37 -8.74 6.29
N ILE A 130 -11.01 -9.46 5.36
CA ILE A 130 -11.84 -10.63 5.65
C ILE A 130 -11.37 -11.90 4.95
N ASP A 131 -10.50 -11.80 3.96
CA ASP A 131 -10.00 -12.95 3.23
C ASP A 131 -8.70 -12.60 2.50
N TYR A 132 -8.01 -13.64 2.04
CA TYR A 132 -6.82 -13.48 1.21
C TYR A 132 -6.75 -14.60 0.19
N GLN A 133 -6.01 -14.36 -0.89
CA GLN A 133 -5.69 -15.39 -1.89
C GLN A 133 -4.35 -15.08 -2.55
N TRP A 134 -3.70 -16.12 -3.04
CA TRP A 134 -2.52 -16.01 -3.86
C TRP A 134 -2.91 -16.30 -5.30
N VAL A 135 -2.56 -15.38 -6.20
CA VAL A 135 -2.94 -15.48 -7.61
C VAL A 135 -1.72 -15.37 -8.51
N SER A 136 -1.79 -16.00 -9.68
CA SER A 136 -0.75 -15.84 -10.68
C SER A 136 -0.79 -14.41 -11.24
N GLN A 137 0.31 -13.96 -11.84
CA GLN A 137 0.37 -12.68 -12.51
C GLN A 137 -0.69 -12.56 -13.60
N LYS A 138 -0.89 -13.64 -14.36
CA LYS A 138 -1.90 -13.69 -15.41
C LYS A 138 -3.31 -13.49 -14.84
N GLU A 139 -3.62 -14.15 -13.74
CA GLU A 139 -4.91 -13.99 -13.05
C GLU A 139 -5.09 -12.57 -12.53
N LEU A 140 -4.04 -11.99 -11.93
CA LEU A 140 -4.07 -10.64 -11.40
C LEU A 140 -4.33 -9.60 -12.51
N LEU A 141 -3.64 -9.73 -13.65
CA LEU A 141 -3.80 -8.83 -14.78
C LEU A 141 -5.17 -8.98 -15.47
N ALA A 142 -5.80 -10.14 -15.33
CA ALA A 142 -7.11 -10.40 -15.89
C ALA A 142 -8.27 -9.94 -14.99
N MET A 143 -7.99 -9.51 -13.76
CA MET A 143 -9.03 -9.05 -12.84
C MET A 143 -9.67 -7.76 -13.34
N LYS A 144 -10.99 -7.69 -13.22
CA LYS A 144 -11.77 -6.51 -13.64
C LYS A 144 -11.62 -5.38 -12.64
N LYS A 145 -11.79 -4.15 -13.13
CA LYS A 145 -11.76 -2.94 -12.29
C LYS A 145 -12.70 -3.03 -11.09
N GLU A 146 -13.87 -3.63 -11.28
CA GLU A 146 -14.88 -3.77 -10.23
C GLU A 146 -14.46 -4.69 -9.09
N GLN A 147 -13.41 -5.50 -9.31
CA GLN A 147 -12.88 -6.43 -8.32
C GLN A 147 -11.70 -5.87 -7.53
N LEU A 148 -10.98 -4.89 -8.10
CA LEU A 148 -9.79 -4.29 -7.51
C LEU A 148 -10.06 -2.87 -7.02
N VAL A 149 -9.50 -2.54 -5.88
CA VAL A 149 -9.67 -1.21 -5.26
C VAL A 149 -9.07 -0.12 -6.14
N THR A 150 -7.94 -0.34 -6.79
CA THR A 150 -7.32 0.65 -7.65
C THR A 150 -6.72 0.04 -8.90
N GLU A 151 -6.86 0.77 -10.04
CA GLU A 151 -6.20 0.41 -11.30
C GLU A 151 -4.71 0.66 -11.28
N ARG A 152 -4.24 1.55 -10.40
CA ARG A 152 -2.83 1.85 -10.23
C ARG A 152 -2.02 0.58 -9.99
N MET A 153 -2.60 -0.39 -9.31
CA MET A 153 -1.99 -1.68 -9.05
C MET A 153 -1.71 -2.48 -10.31
N GLN A 154 -2.64 -2.48 -11.24
CA GLN A 154 -2.45 -3.18 -12.52
C GLN A 154 -1.35 -2.53 -13.35
N GLN A 155 -1.30 -1.20 -13.41
CA GLN A 155 -0.23 -0.47 -14.09
C GLN A 155 1.14 -0.79 -13.46
N PHE A 156 1.19 -0.78 -12.15
CA PHE A 156 2.40 -1.10 -11.40
C PHE A 156 2.92 -2.51 -11.72
N ILE A 157 2.02 -3.49 -11.78
CA ILE A 157 2.37 -4.87 -12.10
C ILE A 157 2.82 -4.99 -13.56
N ASP A 158 2.16 -4.28 -14.49
CA ASP A 158 2.56 -4.25 -15.89
C ASP A 158 3.98 -3.71 -16.05
N GLU A 159 4.36 -2.71 -15.28
CA GLU A 159 5.70 -2.10 -15.32
C GLU A 159 6.80 -3.02 -14.78
N LEU A 160 6.44 -4.07 -14.04
CA LEU A 160 7.40 -5.04 -13.50
C LEU A 160 7.88 -6.07 -14.54
N HIS A 161 7.42 -6.00 -15.75
CA HIS A 161 7.79 -6.90 -16.83
C HIS A 161 9.02 -6.48 -17.60
#